data_f7535b994c6087685c92741bcf79fa96
#
_entry.id   f7535b994c6087685c92741bcf79fa96
#
_cell.length_a   1.000
_cell.length_b   1.000
_cell.length_c   1.000
_cell.angle_alpha   90.00
_cell.angle_beta   90.00
_cell.angle_gamma   90.00
#
_symmetry.space_group_name_H-M   'P 1'
#
loop_
_entity.id
_entity.type
_entity.pdbx_description
1 polymer ?
#
loop_
_entity_poly.entity_id
_entity_poly.type
_entity_poly.pdbx_seq_one_letter_code
_entity_poly.pdbx_strand_id
1 'polypeptide(L)'
;MLTAALAELRGMGIEKVFVNGDATSEARPAEVRRFAEIMNTFGAPERQWFVTRGNHDRPHKPDADSSAGYDEFPVLEGTEDHRDPFGVLLGRPRQELWVTQQGPVRVIGLDSSKLVESGGEISPGQFDALEQELQRDPNKPTVVLAHHPITSEAGWTNAAGPIFILNSADARRLQQLLNDAPGVFFAGAGHTHRAKRTRGDFGAGVDYLETGACKAYPGGYTLLHVYSGGYQVNFHRLSSEDALAWTARARWAMYGFEPEALLGELSDRNYVVNRVIA
;
A
#
# COMPACT_ATOMS: atom_id res chain seq x y z
N MET A 1 -6.99 15.01 -6.14
CA MET A 1 -6.20 14.41 -5.05
C MET A 1 -4.84 13.91 -5.57
N LEU A 2 -4.76 12.78 -6.31
CA LEU A 2 -3.48 12.21 -6.77
C LEU A 2 -2.60 13.21 -7.54
N THR A 3 -3.15 13.94 -8.50
CA THR A 3 -2.40 14.97 -9.26
C THR A 3 -1.80 16.04 -8.35
N ALA A 4 -2.55 16.49 -7.32
CA ALA A 4 -2.04 17.45 -6.34
C ALA A 4 -0.90 16.85 -5.50
N ALA A 5 -1.04 15.59 -5.06
CA ALA A 5 0.01 14.90 -4.32
C ALA A 5 1.31 14.80 -5.13
N LEU A 6 1.21 14.41 -6.39
CA LEU A 6 2.39 14.30 -7.26
C LEU A 6 3.05 15.65 -7.54
N ALA A 7 2.26 16.73 -7.65
CA ALA A 7 2.79 18.08 -7.82
C ALA A 7 3.55 18.55 -6.57
N GLU A 8 3.00 18.34 -5.38
CA GLU A 8 3.66 18.66 -4.11
C GLU A 8 4.94 17.85 -3.91
N LEU A 9 4.90 16.52 -4.13
CA LEU A 9 6.06 15.64 -4.02
C LEU A 9 7.19 16.06 -4.97
N ARG A 10 6.84 16.40 -6.21
CA ARG A 10 7.82 16.92 -7.19
C ARG A 10 8.41 18.25 -6.73
N GLY A 11 7.60 19.16 -6.20
CA GLY A 11 8.05 20.44 -5.65
C GLY A 11 9.02 20.30 -4.48
N MET A 12 8.95 19.19 -3.75
CA MET A 12 9.89 18.82 -2.68
C MET A 12 11.13 18.06 -3.18
N GLY A 13 11.26 17.80 -4.48
CA GLY A 13 12.39 17.05 -5.03
C GLY A 13 12.30 15.54 -4.77
N ILE A 14 11.13 15.00 -4.47
CA ILE A 14 10.94 13.55 -4.31
C ILE A 14 11.08 12.86 -5.66
N GLU A 15 11.93 11.85 -5.73
CA GLU A 15 12.28 11.14 -6.96
C GLU A 15 11.51 9.82 -7.14
N LYS A 16 11.03 9.22 -6.05
CA LYS A 16 10.25 7.97 -6.11
C LYS A 16 8.99 8.03 -5.26
N VAL A 17 7.92 7.46 -5.82
CA VAL A 17 6.62 7.35 -5.17
C VAL A 17 6.19 5.88 -5.13
N PHE A 18 5.69 5.45 -3.99
CA PHE A 18 5.14 4.13 -3.76
C PHE A 18 3.64 4.26 -3.46
N VAL A 19 2.81 3.66 -4.31
CA VAL A 19 1.36 3.63 -4.12
C VAL A 19 1.00 2.31 -3.46
N ASN A 20 0.43 2.37 -2.27
CA ASN A 20 0.20 1.18 -1.44
C ASN A 20 -1.20 0.60 -1.64
N GLY A 21 -1.56 0.34 -2.89
CA GLY A 21 -2.81 -0.27 -3.32
C GLY A 21 -4.00 0.68 -3.40
N ASP A 22 -5.13 0.15 -3.85
CA ASP A 22 -6.38 0.87 -4.11
C ASP A 22 -6.19 2.09 -5.01
N ALA A 23 -5.40 1.88 -6.07
CA ALA A 23 -5.15 2.87 -7.10
C ALA A 23 -6.40 3.17 -7.95
N THR A 24 -7.32 2.21 -8.01
CA THR A 24 -8.60 2.24 -8.74
C THR A 24 -9.78 1.98 -7.80
N SER A 25 -11.00 2.11 -8.29
CA SER A 25 -12.21 1.73 -7.56
C SER A 25 -12.61 0.27 -7.78
N GLU A 26 -12.48 -0.22 -9.02
CA GLU A 26 -12.91 -1.58 -9.41
C GLU A 26 -12.00 -2.16 -10.50
N ALA A 27 -10.78 -1.67 -10.65
CA ALA A 27 -9.84 -2.05 -11.69
C ALA A 27 -10.45 -2.01 -13.12
N ARG A 28 -11.43 -1.13 -13.37
CA ARG A 28 -11.96 -0.95 -14.73
C ARG A 28 -10.84 -0.49 -15.66
N PRO A 29 -10.79 -0.97 -16.90
CA PRO A 29 -9.72 -0.57 -17.82
C PRO A 29 -9.52 0.92 -17.95
N ALA A 30 -10.59 1.71 -17.95
CA ALA A 30 -10.53 3.18 -18.00
C ALA A 30 -9.91 3.77 -16.73
N GLU A 31 -10.19 3.22 -15.54
CA GLU A 31 -9.61 3.66 -14.26
C GLU A 31 -8.10 3.36 -14.23
N VAL A 32 -7.71 2.16 -14.64
CA VAL A 32 -6.31 1.74 -14.69
C VAL A 32 -5.51 2.61 -15.66
N ARG A 33 -6.02 2.83 -16.87
CA ARG A 33 -5.38 3.72 -17.85
C ARG A 33 -5.25 5.14 -17.30
N ARG A 34 -6.31 5.66 -16.65
CA ARG A 34 -6.28 7.00 -16.06
C ARG A 34 -5.29 7.13 -14.92
N PHE A 35 -5.20 6.11 -14.06
CA PHE A 35 -4.18 6.05 -13.02
C PHE A 35 -2.76 6.09 -13.63
N ALA A 36 -2.49 5.23 -14.62
CA ALA A 36 -1.20 5.19 -15.30
C ALA A 36 -0.85 6.54 -15.98
N GLU A 37 -1.81 7.17 -16.65
CA GLU A 37 -1.62 8.50 -17.25
C GLU A 37 -1.19 9.54 -16.20
N ILE A 38 -1.87 9.60 -15.06
CA ILE A 38 -1.55 10.54 -13.99
C ILE A 38 -0.16 10.22 -13.40
N MET A 39 0.12 8.96 -13.10
CA MET A 39 1.42 8.55 -12.55
C MET A 39 2.57 8.82 -13.52
N ASN A 40 2.36 8.62 -14.81
CA ASN A 40 3.34 8.91 -15.85
C ASN A 40 3.68 10.40 -15.98
N THR A 41 2.83 11.30 -15.47
CA THR A 41 3.23 12.71 -15.33
C THR A 41 4.33 12.89 -14.29
N PHE A 42 4.43 12.04 -13.29
CA PHE A 42 5.49 12.07 -12.29
C PHE A 42 6.79 11.41 -12.81
N GLY A 43 6.69 10.35 -13.58
CA GLY A 43 7.85 9.66 -14.15
C GLY A 43 7.50 8.30 -14.71
N ALA A 44 8.52 7.50 -15.04
CA ALA A 44 8.34 6.17 -15.61
C ALA A 44 7.96 5.13 -14.55
N PRO A 45 7.08 4.15 -14.89
CA PRO A 45 6.79 3.02 -14.03
C PRO A 45 8.07 2.21 -13.75
N GLU A 46 8.10 1.57 -12.61
CA GLU A 46 9.24 0.74 -12.13
C GLU A 46 10.60 1.47 -12.00
N ARG A 47 10.59 2.78 -12.17
CA ARG A 47 11.75 3.65 -11.95
C ARG A 47 11.45 4.74 -10.94
N GLN A 48 10.39 5.50 -11.16
CA GLN A 48 10.02 6.67 -10.36
C GLN A 48 8.71 6.44 -9.60
N TRP A 49 7.87 5.52 -10.05
CA TRP A 49 6.72 5.10 -9.27
C TRP A 49 6.51 3.60 -9.31
N PHE A 50 6.00 3.10 -8.22
CA PHE A 50 5.70 1.69 -7.99
C PHE A 50 4.31 1.59 -7.35
N VAL A 51 3.60 0.51 -7.63
CA VAL A 51 2.29 0.28 -7.06
C VAL A 51 2.16 -1.17 -6.58
N THR A 52 1.65 -1.37 -5.36
CA THR A 52 1.13 -2.65 -4.90
C THR A 52 -0.32 -2.78 -5.31
N ARG A 53 -0.87 -3.99 -5.33
CA ARG A 53 -2.28 -4.21 -5.62
C ARG A 53 -3.08 -4.14 -4.31
N GLY A 54 -4.17 -3.36 -4.31
CA GLY A 54 -5.17 -3.37 -3.25
C GLY A 54 -6.38 -4.24 -3.61
N ASN A 55 -7.33 -4.35 -2.69
CA ASN A 55 -8.54 -5.15 -2.93
C ASN A 55 -9.48 -4.54 -3.99
N HIS A 56 -9.41 -3.24 -4.23
CA HIS A 56 -10.11 -2.57 -5.32
C HIS A 56 -9.40 -2.73 -6.68
N ASP A 57 -8.13 -3.13 -6.69
CA ASP A 57 -7.32 -3.38 -7.89
C ASP A 57 -7.31 -4.86 -8.31
N ARG A 58 -8.09 -5.70 -7.65
CA ARG A 58 -8.19 -7.14 -7.95
C ARG A 58 -8.87 -7.41 -9.29
N PRO A 59 -8.69 -8.60 -9.87
CA PRO A 59 -9.46 -9.03 -11.02
C PRO A 59 -10.97 -9.06 -10.73
N HIS A 60 -11.76 -8.67 -11.72
CA HIS A 60 -13.21 -8.64 -11.63
C HIS A 60 -13.84 -9.53 -12.71
N LYS A 61 -15.03 -10.04 -12.43
CA LYS A 61 -15.90 -10.62 -13.46
C LYS A 61 -16.51 -9.48 -14.27
N PRO A 62 -16.64 -9.66 -15.60
CA PRO A 62 -17.44 -8.74 -16.40
C PRO A 62 -18.84 -8.62 -15.79
N ASP A 63 -19.29 -7.39 -15.55
CA ASP A 63 -20.69 -7.15 -15.22
C ASP A 63 -21.57 -7.48 -16.43
N ALA A 64 -22.87 -7.68 -16.19
CA ALA A 64 -23.86 -7.81 -17.28
C ALA A 64 -23.87 -6.58 -18.22
N ASP A 65 -23.30 -5.46 -17.77
CA ASP A 65 -23.00 -4.28 -18.58
C ASP A 65 -21.59 -4.37 -19.17
N SER A 66 -21.51 -4.80 -20.44
CA SER A 66 -20.25 -4.86 -21.19
C SER A 66 -19.54 -3.51 -21.37
N SER A 67 -20.16 -2.39 -20.98
CA SER A 67 -19.58 -1.04 -21.06
C SER A 67 -18.37 -0.84 -20.14
N ALA A 68 -18.17 -1.69 -19.14
CA ALA A 68 -17.01 -1.64 -18.24
C ALA A 68 -15.68 -1.99 -18.93
N GLY A 69 -15.71 -2.67 -20.11
CA GLY A 69 -14.54 -2.96 -20.93
C GLY A 69 -13.67 -4.11 -20.43
N TYR A 70 -14.12 -4.92 -19.49
CA TYR A 70 -13.36 -6.10 -19.02
C TYR A 70 -13.16 -7.14 -20.09
N ASP A 71 -14.12 -7.29 -21.02
CA ASP A 71 -14.09 -8.28 -22.12
C ASP A 71 -12.89 -8.10 -23.08
N GLU A 72 -12.26 -6.92 -23.09
CA GLU A 72 -11.03 -6.67 -23.84
C GLU A 72 -9.82 -7.49 -23.31
N PHE A 73 -9.92 -8.06 -22.12
CA PHE A 73 -8.84 -8.76 -21.43
C PHE A 73 -9.09 -10.27 -21.40
N PRO A 74 -8.03 -11.09 -21.43
CA PRO A 74 -8.19 -12.55 -21.33
C PRO A 74 -8.73 -12.95 -19.96
N VAL A 75 -9.38 -14.10 -19.91
CA VAL A 75 -9.76 -14.74 -18.64
C VAL A 75 -8.50 -15.06 -17.87
N LEU A 76 -8.50 -14.71 -16.60
CA LEU A 76 -7.41 -15.05 -15.70
C LEU A 76 -7.40 -16.56 -15.46
N GLU A 77 -6.27 -17.21 -15.71
CA GLU A 77 -6.11 -18.65 -15.54
C GLU A 77 -6.48 -19.11 -14.11
N GLY A 78 -7.19 -20.24 -14.03
CA GLY A 78 -7.65 -20.80 -12.76
C GLY A 78 -8.87 -20.10 -12.16
N THR A 79 -9.51 -19.19 -12.88
CA THR A 79 -10.74 -18.52 -12.46
C THR A 79 -11.89 -18.79 -13.44
N GLU A 80 -13.13 -18.62 -12.97
CA GLU A 80 -14.32 -18.91 -13.77
C GLU A 80 -14.53 -17.88 -14.90
N ASP A 81 -14.29 -16.61 -14.68
CA ASP A 81 -14.45 -15.56 -15.72
C ASP A 81 -13.83 -14.21 -15.29
N HIS A 82 -12.86 -14.23 -14.38
CA HIS A 82 -12.24 -12.98 -13.95
C HIS A 82 -11.26 -12.44 -14.98
N ARG A 83 -11.22 -11.12 -15.12
CA ARG A 83 -10.32 -10.38 -15.99
C ARG A 83 -9.43 -9.49 -15.14
N ASP A 84 -8.18 -9.30 -15.54
CA ASP A 84 -7.20 -8.52 -14.79
C ASP A 84 -6.62 -7.35 -15.59
N PRO A 85 -7.39 -6.27 -15.81
CA PRO A 85 -6.87 -5.08 -16.47
C PRO A 85 -5.69 -4.45 -15.72
N PHE A 86 -5.71 -4.48 -14.39
CA PHE A 86 -4.64 -3.93 -13.57
C PHE A 86 -3.31 -4.66 -13.82
N GLY A 87 -3.33 -5.98 -13.77
CA GLY A 87 -2.15 -6.79 -14.04
C GLY A 87 -1.61 -6.61 -15.45
N VAL A 88 -2.48 -6.63 -16.44
CA VAL A 88 -2.09 -6.51 -17.86
C VAL A 88 -1.58 -5.11 -18.20
N LEU A 89 -2.29 -4.05 -17.81
CA LEU A 89 -1.96 -2.67 -18.22
C LEU A 89 -0.77 -2.09 -17.45
N LEU A 90 -0.55 -2.53 -16.21
CA LEU A 90 0.54 -2.02 -15.37
C LEU A 90 1.73 -2.99 -15.27
N GLY A 91 1.66 -4.16 -15.91
CA GLY A 91 2.70 -5.19 -15.81
C GLY A 91 2.86 -5.71 -14.37
N ARG A 92 1.74 -5.87 -13.65
CA ARG A 92 1.68 -6.31 -12.25
C ARG A 92 0.85 -7.59 -12.10
N PRO A 93 1.43 -8.77 -12.46
CA PRO A 93 0.74 -10.04 -12.27
C PRO A 93 0.27 -10.23 -10.82
N ARG A 94 -0.82 -10.97 -10.65
CA ARG A 94 -1.36 -11.29 -9.32
C ARG A 94 -0.37 -12.15 -8.53
N GLN A 95 -0.35 -11.90 -7.20
CA GLN A 95 0.42 -12.71 -6.26
C GLN A 95 1.93 -12.74 -6.54
N GLU A 96 2.44 -11.67 -7.16
CA GLU A 96 3.87 -11.45 -7.37
C GLU A 96 4.34 -10.24 -6.57
N LEU A 97 5.57 -10.32 -6.08
CA LEU A 97 6.24 -9.18 -5.45
C LEU A 97 7.07 -8.41 -6.47
N TRP A 98 7.32 -7.14 -6.16
CA TRP A 98 8.34 -6.37 -6.85
C TRP A 98 9.40 -5.88 -5.85
N VAL A 99 10.63 -5.70 -6.35
CA VAL A 99 11.75 -5.21 -5.56
C VAL A 99 12.39 -4.03 -6.27
N THR A 100 12.69 -2.98 -5.52
CA THR A 100 13.47 -1.85 -6.01
C THR A 100 14.42 -1.33 -4.93
N GLN A 101 15.23 -0.34 -5.28
CA GLN A 101 16.14 0.32 -4.34
C GLN A 101 15.95 1.82 -4.38
N GLN A 102 16.04 2.44 -3.20
CA GLN A 102 16.15 3.88 -3.03
C GLN A 102 17.37 4.17 -2.15
N GLY A 103 18.45 4.64 -2.79
CA GLY A 103 19.75 4.70 -2.11
C GLY A 103 20.17 3.32 -1.59
N PRO A 104 20.56 3.18 -0.32
CA PRO A 104 20.91 1.88 0.27
C PRO A 104 19.68 1.02 0.62
N VAL A 105 18.49 1.59 0.65
CA VAL A 105 17.26 0.92 1.12
C VAL A 105 16.64 0.06 0.04
N ARG A 106 16.43 -1.21 0.33
CA ARG A 106 15.59 -2.11 -0.46
C ARG A 106 14.12 -1.85 -0.14
N VAL A 107 13.28 -1.76 -1.17
CA VAL A 107 11.83 -1.65 -1.03
C VAL A 107 11.19 -2.83 -1.74
N ILE A 108 10.35 -3.56 -1.01
CA ILE A 108 9.62 -4.74 -1.51
C ILE A 108 8.13 -4.43 -1.44
N GLY A 109 7.41 -4.61 -2.54
CA GLY A 109 5.95 -4.51 -2.54
C GLY A 109 5.32 -5.86 -2.78
N LEU A 110 4.31 -6.19 -1.97
CA LEU A 110 3.58 -7.45 -2.00
C LEU A 110 2.17 -7.22 -2.55
N ASP A 111 1.68 -8.16 -3.34
CA ASP A 111 0.26 -8.27 -3.66
C ASP A 111 -0.43 -9.08 -2.57
N SER A 112 -1.19 -8.40 -1.74
CA SER A 112 -1.99 -9.03 -0.68
C SER A 112 -3.49 -9.08 -1.03
N SER A 113 -3.86 -8.85 -2.30
CA SER A 113 -5.26 -8.87 -2.71
C SER A 113 -5.82 -10.28 -2.82
N LYS A 114 -7.06 -10.45 -2.39
CA LYS A 114 -7.84 -11.66 -2.53
C LYS A 114 -8.85 -11.51 -3.68
N LEU A 115 -9.15 -12.59 -4.39
CA LEU A 115 -9.91 -12.52 -5.64
C LEU A 115 -11.32 -11.93 -5.47
N VAL A 116 -12.04 -12.30 -4.43
CA VAL A 116 -13.48 -11.95 -4.26
C VAL A 116 -13.77 -11.23 -2.95
N GLU A 117 -12.79 -11.06 -2.08
CA GLU A 117 -13.00 -10.52 -0.72
C GLU A 117 -12.25 -9.22 -0.51
N SER A 118 -12.65 -8.47 0.51
CA SER A 118 -11.95 -7.25 0.92
C SER A 118 -10.76 -7.53 1.84
N GLY A 119 -10.73 -8.68 2.51
CA GLY A 119 -9.56 -9.11 3.28
C GLY A 119 -8.43 -9.62 2.39
N GLY A 120 -7.22 -9.72 2.95
CA GLY A 120 -6.03 -10.07 2.20
C GLY A 120 -5.58 -11.53 2.36
N GLU A 121 -4.78 -11.97 1.38
CA GLU A 121 -4.04 -13.22 1.38
C GLU A 121 -2.70 -13.05 0.67
N ILE A 122 -1.74 -13.94 0.99
CA ILE A 122 -0.46 -14.02 0.26
C ILE A 122 -0.26 -15.47 -0.18
N SER A 123 0.03 -15.68 -1.47
CA SER A 123 0.24 -17.03 -1.99
C SER A 123 1.52 -17.67 -1.46
N PRO A 124 1.59 -19.00 -1.40
CA PRO A 124 2.81 -19.71 -1.03
C PRO A 124 4.01 -19.31 -1.90
N GLY A 125 3.81 -19.18 -3.21
CA GLY A 125 4.88 -18.78 -4.14
C GLY A 125 5.40 -17.36 -3.88
N GLN A 126 4.54 -16.43 -3.48
CA GLN A 126 4.97 -15.07 -3.11
C GLN A 126 5.70 -15.07 -1.76
N PHE A 127 5.31 -15.90 -0.81
CA PHE A 127 6.09 -16.11 0.42
C PHE A 127 7.48 -16.67 0.15
N ASP A 128 7.57 -17.68 -0.73
CA ASP A 128 8.86 -18.29 -1.08
C ASP A 128 9.77 -17.27 -1.78
N ALA A 129 9.24 -16.45 -2.66
CA ALA A 129 9.97 -15.37 -3.32
C ALA A 129 10.45 -14.30 -2.33
N LEU A 130 9.60 -13.91 -1.36
CA LEU A 130 9.94 -12.96 -0.31
C LEU A 130 11.07 -13.51 0.58
N GLU A 131 10.94 -14.75 1.02
CA GLU A 131 11.94 -15.41 1.86
C GLU A 131 13.30 -15.47 1.15
N GLN A 132 13.33 -15.91 -0.11
CA GLN A 132 14.54 -15.90 -0.92
C GLN A 132 15.15 -14.51 -1.06
N GLU A 133 14.34 -13.49 -1.29
CA GLU A 133 14.83 -12.12 -1.42
C GLU A 133 15.40 -11.57 -0.11
N LEU A 134 14.77 -11.87 1.03
CA LEU A 134 15.28 -11.47 2.34
C LEU A 134 16.58 -12.24 2.70
N GLN A 135 16.68 -13.52 2.37
CA GLN A 135 17.85 -14.36 2.65
C GLN A 135 19.09 -13.97 1.83
N ARG A 136 18.94 -13.35 0.64
CA ARG A 136 20.09 -12.88 -0.17
C ARG A 136 20.95 -11.87 0.58
N ASP A 137 20.32 -10.99 1.36
CA ASP A 137 20.99 -10.04 2.23
C ASP A 137 20.02 -9.68 3.39
N PRO A 138 20.06 -10.43 4.49
CA PRO A 138 19.12 -10.25 5.59
C PRO A 138 19.38 -8.99 6.41
N ASN A 139 20.56 -8.41 6.29
CA ASN A 139 20.93 -7.18 7.00
C ASN A 139 20.67 -5.91 6.17
N LYS A 140 20.36 -6.06 4.88
CA LYS A 140 20.09 -4.89 4.02
C LYS A 140 18.89 -4.09 4.53
N PRO A 141 19.05 -2.77 4.71
CA PRO A 141 17.95 -1.92 5.11
C PRO A 141 16.74 -2.13 4.17
N THR A 142 15.61 -2.55 4.73
CA THR A 142 14.47 -2.98 3.93
C THR A 142 13.16 -2.39 4.46
N VAL A 143 12.38 -1.85 3.54
CA VAL A 143 10.98 -1.47 3.70
C VAL A 143 10.11 -2.47 2.96
N VAL A 144 9.05 -2.95 3.59
CA VAL A 144 8.07 -3.84 2.97
C VAL A 144 6.71 -3.14 2.90
N LEU A 145 6.08 -3.19 1.74
CA LEU A 145 4.77 -2.58 1.49
C LEU A 145 3.77 -3.67 1.10
N ALA A 146 2.63 -3.71 1.77
CA ALA A 146 1.49 -4.53 1.42
C ALA A 146 0.22 -3.69 1.58
N HIS A 147 -0.81 -3.94 0.80
CA HIS A 147 -2.03 -3.14 0.93
C HIS A 147 -2.74 -3.38 2.28
N HIS A 148 -2.90 -4.66 2.66
CA HIS A 148 -3.59 -5.02 3.90
C HIS A 148 -2.66 -4.94 5.12
N PRO A 149 -3.11 -4.34 6.24
CA PRO A 149 -2.41 -4.39 7.51
C PRO A 149 -2.23 -5.84 8.01
N ILE A 150 -1.18 -6.07 8.80
CA ILE A 150 -0.77 -7.43 9.17
C ILE A 150 -0.68 -7.66 10.69
N THR A 151 -0.88 -6.64 11.51
CA THR A 151 -0.80 -6.77 12.97
C THR A 151 -2.15 -7.11 13.59
N SER A 152 -2.17 -7.87 14.67
CA SER A 152 -3.40 -8.12 15.42
C SER A 152 -4.05 -6.83 15.92
N GLU A 153 -3.25 -5.86 16.34
CA GLU A 153 -3.75 -4.55 16.76
C GLU A 153 -4.51 -3.84 15.64
N ALA A 154 -3.99 -3.89 14.39
CA ALA A 154 -4.69 -3.35 13.24
C ALA A 154 -6.06 -4.00 13.03
N GLY A 155 -6.14 -5.31 13.22
CA GLY A 155 -7.39 -6.07 13.12
C GLY A 155 -8.42 -5.66 14.15
N TRP A 156 -8.02 -5.51 15.40
CA TRP A 156 -8.94 -5.22 16.50
C TRP A 156 -9.32 -3.75 16.63
N THR A 157 -8.52 -2.85 16.09
CA THR A 157 -8.73 -1.40 16.22
C THR A 157 -9.33 -0.76 14.98
N ASN A 158 -9.45 -1.48 13.85
CA ASN A 158 -10.21 -0.97 12.72
C ASN A 158 -11.69 -1.32 12.85
N ALA A 159 -12.53 -0.51 12.24
CA ALA A 159 -13.97 -0.60 12.39
C ALA A 159 -14.60 -1.83 11.73
N ALA A 160 -13.97 -2.38 10.69
CA ALA A 160 -14.45 -3.57 9.98
C ALA A 160 -13.94 -4.89 10.62
N GLY A 161 -13.08 -4.79 11.63
CA GLY A 161 -12.58 -5.94 12.38
C GLY A 161 -11.49 -6.76 11.67
N PRO A 162 -11.10 -7.90 12.27
CA PRO A 162 -9.96 -8.70 11.79
C PRO A 162 -10.13 -9.31 10.39
N ILE A 163 -11.36 -9.47 9.90
CA ILE A 163 -11.61 -10.02 8.55
C ILE A 163 -11.24 -9.04 7.44
N PHE A 164 -11.04 -7.78 7.79
CA PHE A 164 -10.74 -6.70 6.85
C PHE A 164 -9.25 -6.51 6.58
N ILE A 165 -8.36 -7.18 7.33
CA ILE A 165 -6.91 -7.14 7.15
C ILE A 165 -6.39 -8.42 6.49
N LEU A 166 -5.07 -8.60 6.41
CA LEU A 166 -4.48 -9.86 5.97
C LEU A 166 -4.95 -11.00 6.87
N ASN A 167 -5.32 -12.16 6.29
CA ASN A 167 -5.77 -13.30 7.09
C ASN A 167 -4.73 -13.69 8.16
N SER A 168 -5.18 -14.20 9.29
CA SER A 168 -4.35 -14.38 10.49
C SER A 168 -3.16 -15.33 10.31
N ALA A 169 -3.26 -16.32 9.43
CA ALA A 169 -2.17 -17.26 9.17
C ALA A 169 -1.06 -16.60 8.38
N ASP A 170 -1.41 -15.92 7.29
CA ASP A 170 -0.47 -15.18 6.45
C ASP A 170 0.13 -13.98 7.19
N ALA A 171 -0.68 -13.25 7.96
CA ALA A 171 -0.24 -12.13 8.78
C ALA A 171 0.83 -12.57 9.79
N ARG A 172 0.62 -13.69 10.45
CA ARG A 172 1.60 -14.28 11.39
C ARG A 172 2.88 -14.69 10.67
N ARG A 173 2.77 -15.44 9.57
CA ARG A 173 3.92 -15.90 8.78
C ARG A 173 4.72 -14.70 8.27
N LEU A 174 4.05 -13.68 7.73
CA LEU A 174 4.70 -12.50 7.22
C LEU A 174 5.45 -11.74 8.32
N GLN A 175 4.81 -11.46 9.45
CA GLN A 175 5.47 -10.80 10.56
C GLN A 175 6.71 -11.59 11.06
N GLN A 176 6.64 -12.92 11.13
CA GLN A 176 7.79 -13.76 11.49
C GLN A 176 8.94 -13.57 10.50
N LEU A 177 8.69 -13.72 9.19
CA LEU A 177 9.71 -13.53 8.16
C LEU A 177 10.35 -12.13 8.23
N LEU A 178 9.54 -11.09 8.46
CA LEU A 178 10.06 -9.73 8.56
C LEU A 178 10.93 -9.53 9.82
N ASN A 179 10.55 -10.13 10.95
CA ASN A 179 11.35 -10.03 12.19
C ASN A 179 12.62 -10.90 12.15
N ASP A 180 12.62 -12.00 11.39
CA ASP A 180 13.80 -12.87 11.21
C ASP A 180 14.85 -12.26 10.28
N ALA A 181 14.53 -11.20 9.54
CA ALA A 181 15.44 -10.45 8.69
C ALA A 181 15.84 -9.11 9.35
N PRO A 182 17.02 -9.02 10.00
CA PRO A 182 17.41 -7.85 10.83
C PRO A 182 17.42 -6.50 10.10
N GLY A 183 17.60 -6.53 8.78
CA GLY A 183 17.57 -5.33 7.94
C GLY A 183 16.16 -4.77 7.70
N VAL A 184 15.10 -5.56 7.92
CA VAL A 184 13.74 -5.03 7.79
C VAL A 184 13.43 -4.12 8.98
N PHE A 185 13.09 -2.88 8.70
CA PHE A 185 12.84 -1.88 9.74
C PHE A 185 11.45 -1.27 9.68
N PHE A 186 10.78 -1.36 8.54
CA PHE A 186 9.49 -0.71 8.32
C PHE A 186 8.58 -1.55 7.43
N ALA A 187 7.32 -1.66 7.81
CA ALA A 187 6.26 -2.28 7.03
C ALA A 187 5.07 -1.31 6.91
N GLY A 188 4.76 -0.90 5.68
CA GLY A 188 3.68 0.03 5.38
C GLY A 188 2.45 -0.67 4.83
N ALA A 189 1.27 -0.25 5.29
CA ALA A 189 -0.02 -0.73 4.80
C ALA A 189 -0.96 0.43 4.44
N GLY A 190 -2.02 0.15 3.66
CA GLY A 190 -3.11 1.05 3.30
C GLY A 190 -4.44 0.53 3.83
N HIS A 191 -5.45 0.42 2.96
CA HIS A 191 -6.71 -0.26 3.13
C HIS A 191 -7.68 0.37 4.15
N THR A 192 -7.25 0.57 5.38
CA THR A 192 -8.07 1.11 6.48
C THR A 192 -8.29 2.61 6.40
N HIS A 193 -7.64 3.29 5.46
CA HIS A 193 -7.67 4.74 5.21
C HIS A 193 -7.20 5.61 6.38
N ARG A 194 -6.73 5.04 7.46
CA ARG A 194 -6.29 5.75 8.66
C ARG A 194 -4.77 5.87 8.73
N ALA A 195 -4.27 6.90 9.37
CA ALA A 195 -2.87 7.00 9.77
C ALA A 195 -2.73 6.39 11.17
N LYS A 196 -2.21 5.16 11.26
CA LYS A 196 -2.12 4.43 12.53
C LYS A 196 -0.83 3.63 12.60
N ARG A 197 -0.01 3.92 13.61
CA ARG A 197 1.13 3.08 13.97
C ARG A 197 0.63 1.95 14.88
N THR A 198 0.91 0.71 14.51
CA THR A 198 0.46 -0.47 15.26
C THR A 198 1.64 -1.26 15.79
N ARG A 199 1.40 -2.01 16.86
CA ARG A 199 2.40 -2.85 17.48
C ARG A 199 2.46 -4.21 16.78
N GLY A 200 3.67 -4.67 16.46
CA GLY A 200 3.90 -6.01 15.95
C GLY A 200 3.63 -7.09 17.01
N ASP A 201 3.18 -8.25 16.56
CA ASP A 201 2.83 -9.37 17.44
C ASP A 201 4.08 -10.15 17.91
N PHE A 202 5.23 -9.98 17.22
CA PHE A 202 6.49 -10.72 17.47
C PHE A 202 7.66 -9.82 17.90
N GLY A 203 7.36 -8.70 18.57
CA GLY A 203 8.38 -7.80 19.09
C GLY A 203 8.47 -6.46 18.37
N ALA A 204 9.49 -5.67 18.71
CA ALA A 204 9.66 -4.28 18.28
C ALA A 204 10.69 -4.11 17.13
N GLY A 205 11.04 -5.20 16.45
CA GLY A 205 12.06 -5.16 15.39
C GLY A 205 11.62 -4.41 14.13
N VAL A 206 10.34 -4.45 13.81
CA VAL A 206 9.75 -3.82 12.62
C VAL A 206 8.71 -2.81 13.06
N ASP A 207 8.70 -1.65 12.43
CA ASP A 207 7.70 -0.60 12.62
C ASP A 207 6.55 -0.78 11.63
N TYR A 208 5.33 -0.91 12.11
CA TYR A 208 4.14 -1.16 11.30
C TYR A 208 3.28 0.09 11.23
N LEU A 209 3.06 0.60 10.02
CA LEU A 209 2.29 1.82 9.79
C LEU A 209 1.17 1.61 8.76
N GLU A 210 -0.05 1.90 9.15
CA GLU A 210 -1.16 2.13 8.24
C GLU A 210 -1.08 3.58 7.74
N THR A 211 -0.95 3.78 6.44
CA THR A 211 -0.83 5.10 5.83
C THR A 211 -2.20 5.69 5.52
N GLY A 212 -2.44 6.93 5.90
CA GLY A 212 -3.70 7.61 5.64
C GLY A 212 -4.02 7.75 4.15
N ALA A 213 -5.29 7.66 3.80
CA ALA A 213 -5.74 7.70 2.42
C ALA A 213 -5.43 9.03 1.73
N CYS A 214 -4.93 8.96 0.49
CA CYS A 214 -4.77 10.13 -0.36
C CYS A 214 -6.11 10.58 -0.98
N LYS A 215 -6.97 9.63 -1.38
CA LYS A 215 -8.19 9.88 -2.18
C LYS A 215 -9.32 10.62 -1.44
N ALA A 216 -9.35 10.50 -0.12
CA ALA A 216 -10.41 11.05 0.74
C ALA A 216 -9.78 11.63 2.01
N TYR A 217 -10.55 11.84 3.08
CA TYR A 217 -9.98 12.22 4.36
C TYR A 217 -9.13 11.07 4.94
N PRO A 218 -7.94 11.32 5.51
CA PRO A 218 -7.32 12.63 5.81
C PRO A 218 -6.70 13.38 4.62
N GLY A 219 -6.52 12.74 3.46
CA GLY A 219 -6.10 13.38 2.22
C GLY A 219 -4.64 13.82 2.23
N GLY A 220 -3.74 12.86 2.06
CA GLY A 220 -2.33 13.14 2.13
C GLY A 220 -1.43 11.98 1.70
N TYR A 221 -0.18 12.09 2.06
CA TYR A 221 0.87 11.09 1.81
C TYR A 221 1.84 11.05 2.98
N THR A 222 2.56 9.95 3.10
CA THR A 222 3.59 9.75 4.13
C THR A 222 4.98 9.88 3.51
N LEU A 223 5.83 10.69 4.10
CA LEU A 223 7.26 10.74 3.80
C LEU A 223 8.02 9.90 4.82
N LEU A 224 8.88 9.02 4.32
CA LEU A 224 9.83 8.25 5.11
C LEU A 224 11.23 8.76 4.78
N HIS A 225 11.81 9.53 5.70
CA HIS A 225 13.19 10.01 5.59
C HIS A 225 14.12 9.06 6.32
N VAL A 226 15.02 8.43 5.58
CA VAL A 226 15.96 7.43 6.12
C VAL A 226 17.36 8.01 6.21
N TYR A 227 17.98 7.85 7.39
CA TYR A 227 19.33 8.30 7.71
C TYR A 227 20.14 7.12 8.28
N SER A 228 21.44 7.23 8.36
CA SER A 228 22.29 6.18 8.96
C SER A 228 21.96 5.90 10.43
N GLY A 229 21.50 6.92 11.18
CA GLY A 229 21.13 6.82 12.60
C GLY A 229 19.65 6.50 12.88
N GLY A 230 18.84 6.34 11.85
CA GLY A 230 17.40 6.08 12.02
C GLY A 230 16.54 6.59 10.89
N TYR A 231 15.27 6.80 11.18
CA TYR A 231 14.34 7.35 10.20
C TYR A 231 13.28 8.23 10.86
N GLN A 232 12.70 9.09 10.02
CA GLN A 232 11.61 9.97 10.38
C GLN A 232 10.40 9.67 9.49
N VAL A 233 9.24 9.59 10.09
CA VAL A 233 7.95 9.45 9.42
C VAL A 233 7.18 10.75 9.56
N ASN A 234 6.69 11.28 8.44
CA ASN A 234 5.83 12.47 8.44
C ASN A 234 4.65 12.26 7.49
N PHE A 235 3.45 12.40 8.02
CA PHE A 235 2.24 12.48 7.21
C PHE A 235 1.97 13.94 6.82
N HIS A 236 1.84 14.17 5.53
CA HIS A 236 1.52 15.47 4.94
C HIS A 236 0.12 15.44 4.37
N ARG A 237 -0.74 16.35 4.82
CA ARG A 237 -2.02 16.59 4.16
C ARG A 237 -1.78 17.44 2.92
N LEU A 238 -2.54 17.16 1.86
CA LEU A 238 -2.50 17.98 0.65
C LEU A 238 -2.93 19.41 0.96
N SER A 239 -2.21 20.37 0.40
CA SER A 239 -2.35 21.80 0.70
C SER A 239 -3.18 22.58 -0.32
N SER A 240 -3.44 22.01 -1.52
CA SER A 240 -4.22 22.72 -2.53
C SER A 240 -5.67 22.94 -2.07
N GLU A 241 -6.26 24.07 -2.42
CA GLU A 241 -7.64 24.43 -2.04
C GLU A 241 -8.66 23.38 -2.45
N ASP A 242 -8.54 22.84 -3.68
CA ASP A 242 -9.44 21.78 -4.17
C ASP A 242 -9.31 20.50 -3.36
N ALA A 243 -8.09 20.11 -2.98
CA ALA A 243 -7.86 18.94 -2.15
C ALA A 243 -8.42 19.12 -0.74
N LEU A 244 -8.22 20.29 -0.15
CA LEU A 244 -8.79 20.63 1.16
C LEU A 244 -10.32 20.65 1.14
N ALA A 245 -10.92 21.25 0.11
CA ALA A 245 -12.37 21.27 -0.07
C ALA A 245 -12.94 19.86 -0.27
N TRP A 246 -12.24 19.00 -1.02
CA TRP A 246 -12.64 17.61 -1.19
C TRP A 246 -12.54 16.81 0.11
N THR A 247 -11.43 16.92 0.84
CA THR A 247 -11.28 16.22 2.12
C THR A 247 -12.29 16.66 3.17
N ALA A 248 -12.65 17.94 3.16
CA ALA A 248 -13.72 18.45 4.03
C ALA A 248 -15.07 17.77 3.73
N ARG A 249 -15.42 17.60 2.45
CA ARG A 249 -16.65 16.90 2.04
C ARG A 249 -16.59 15.40 2.30
N ALA A 250 -15.42 14.77 2.05
CA ALA A 250 -15.20 13.33 2.22
C ALA A 250 -14.94 12.93 3.68
N ARG A 251 -14.98 13.87 4.61
CA ARG A 251 -14.62 13.68 6.03
C ARG A 251 -15.38 12.54 6.72
N TRP A 252 -16.64 12.32 6.34
CA TRP A 252 -17.52 11.31 6.91
C TRP A 252 -17.83 10.16 5.96
N ALA A 253 -17.12 10.08 4.82
CA ALA A 253 -17.43 9.10 3.77
C ALA A 253 -17.10 7.66 4.18
N MET A 254 -16.21 7.45 5.15
CA MET A 254 -15.81 6.13 5.60
C MET A 254 -16.79 5.62 6.67
N TYR A 255 -17.93 5.13 6.24
CA TYR A 255 -18.99 4.56 7.09
C TYR A 255 -19.44 5.45 8.26
N GLY A 256 -19.25 6.76 8.17
CA GLY A 256 -19.60 7.70 9.24
C GLY A 256 -18.68 7.66 10.45
N PHE A 257 -17.50 7.04 10.36
CA PHE A 257 -16.52 7.05 11.44
C PHE A 257 -15.97 8.45 11.71
N GLU A 258 -15.64 8.66 12.99
CA GLU A 258 -15.06 9.92 13.43
C GLU A 258 -13.77 10.22 12.67
N PRO A 259 -13.63 11.42 12.12
CA PRO A 259 -12.44 11.82 11.36
C PRO A 259 -11.13 11.67 12.13
N GLU A 260 -11.17 11.80 13.45
CA GLU A 260 -10.01 11.63 14.34
C GLU A 260 -9.44 10.21 14.24
N ALA A 261 -10.29 9.19 14.13
CA ALA A 261 -9.86 7.79 13.96
C ALA A 261 -9.12 7.57 12.63
N LEU A 262 -9.51 8.28 11.57
CA LEU A 262 -8.83 8.21 10.27
C LEU A 262 -7.54 9.03 10.26
N LEU A 263 -7.53 10.19 10.91
CA LEU A 263 -6.33 11.02 10.99
C LEU A 263 -5.26 10.40 11.88
N GLY A 264 -5.66 9.66 12.91
CA GLY A 264 -4.76 9.11 13.93
C GLY A 264 -4.20 10.17 14.87
N GLU A 265 -3.47 9.72 15.88
CA GLU A 265 -2.75 10.59 16.80
C GLU A 265 -1.51 11.22 16.13
N LEU A 266 -0.98 12.28 16.73
CA LEU A 266 0.25 12.89 16.21
C LEU A 266 1.42 11.91 16.20
N SER A 267 1.52 11.08 17.22
CA SER A 267 2.53 10.02 17.37
C SER A 267 2.38 8.87 16.37
N ASP A 268 1.21 8.69 15.76
CA ASP A 268 1.00 7.70 14.71
C ASP A 268 1.56 8.17 13.35
N ARG A 269 1.62 9.46 13.12
CA ARG A 269 1.88 10.04 11.79
C ARG A 269 3.10 10.96 11.69
N ASN A 270 3.67 11.36 12.84
CA ASN A 270 4.88 12.20 12.87
C ASN A 270 5.76 11.74 14.03
N TYR A 271 6.83 11.02 13.71
CA TYR A 271 7.73 10.47 14.72
C TYR A 271 9.13 10.20 14.16
N VAL A 272 10.07 10.01 15.08
CA VAL A 272 11.46 9.66 14.79
C VAL A 272 11.77 8.33 15.48
N VAL A 273 12.47 7.45 14.79
CA VAL A 273 13.00 6.20 15.33
C VAL A 273 14.52 6.22 15.26
N ASN A 274 15.18 6.11 16.40
CA ASN A 274 16.63 5.95 16.49
C ASN A 274 16.97 4.47 16.30
N ARG A 275 17.60 4.14 15.19
CA ARG A 275 18.04 2.80 14.82
C ARG A 275 19.16 2.92 13.79
N VAL A 276 20.26 2.24 14.01
CA VAL A 276 21.33 2.17 13.00
C VAL A 276 20.77 1.47 11.76
N ILE A 277 20.81 2.17 10.65
CA ILE A 277 20.41 1.67 9.33
C ILE A 277 21.69 1.65 8.50
N ALA A 278 22.32 0.47 8.47
CA ALA A 278 23.64 0.27 7.87
C ALA A 278 23.56 0.09 6.36
#